data_82d13afbd5646a4a6adcb24a6f3a86ed
#
_entry.id   82d13afbd5646a4a6adcb24a6f3a86ed
#
_cell.length_a   1.000
_cell.length_b   1.000
_cell.length_c   1.000
_cell.angle_alpha   90.00
_cell.angle_beta   90.00
_cell.angle_gamma   90.00
#
_symmetry.space_group_name_H-M   'P 1'
#
loop_
_entity.id
_entity.type
_entity.pdbx_description
1 polymer ?
#
loop_
_entity_poly.entity_id
_entity_poly.type
_entity_poly.pdbx_seq_one_letter_code
_entity_poly.pdbx_strand_id
1 'polypeptide(L)'
;RYNYRDIFRFGVVLHFHLEYEDDESNAMNPMPNGFRCRRYKMAKDCSFDVVSEVDMQEVDNAVNQAKKEIGTRYDFRGSKAEISLEGDTIKIIGDDEYKLNAIIDVLKGKMVKRNVAIKNLDYGKVEPAAGATVRQIITIKKGITKENAKEVVKAIKNMKIKVQASIQEDQVRVSGKDKDDLQAVIQMLKQLDIPVELQFVNFRS
;
A
#
# COMPACT_ATOMS: atom_id res chain seq x y z
N ARG A 1 27.74 -25.30 -13.24
CA ARG A 1 28.13 -26.53 -12.50
C ARG A 1 28.72 -26.07 -11.17
N TYR A 2 27.90 -25.95 -10.14
CA TYR A 2 28.36 -25.65 -8.78
C TYR A 2 28.73 -26.96 -8.09
N ASN A 3 29.91 -27.01 -7.49
CA ASN A 3 30.49 -28.20 -6.88
C ASN A 3 29.89 -28.37 -5.47
N TYR A 4 29.36 -29.55 -5.14
CA TYR A 4 28.62 -29.90 -3.93
C TYR A 4 29.47 -29.85 -2.63
N ARG A 5 30.77 -29.52 -2.72
CA ARG A 5 31.71 -29.49 -1.59
C ARG A 5 31.72 -28.21 -0.77
N ASP A 6 31.14 -27.09 -1.31
CA ASP A 6 31.24 -25.80 -0.65
C ASP A 6 30.04 -25.44 0.28
N ILE A 7 29.01 -26.31 0.30
CA ILE A 7 27.78 -26.05 1.09
C ILE A 7 27.96 -26.42 2.59
N PHE A 8 28.96 -27.21 2.94
CA PHE A 8 29.17 -27.66 4.34
C PHE A 8 30.08 -26.74 5.18
N ARG A 9 30.57 -25.63 4.66
CA ARG A 9 31.61 -24.83 5.35
C ARG A 9 31.07 -23.59 6.09
N PHE A 10 29.80 -23.24 5.95
CA PHE A 10 29.17 -22.21 6.74
C PHE A 10 27.93 -22.77 7.44
N GLY A 11 28.04 -22.91 8.77
CA GLY A 11 27.02 -23.46 9.65
C GLY A 11 25.77 -22.58 9.76
N VAL A 12 25.06 -22.33 8.65
CA VAL A 12 23.73 -21.72 8.66
C VAL A 12 22.70 -22.84 8.60
N VAL A 13 22.17 -23.21 9.74
CA VAL A 13 21.03 -24.12 9.85
C VAL A 13 19.79 -23.31 9.43
N LEU A 14 19.47 -23.34 8.14
CA LEU A 14 18.16 -22.92 7.64
C LEU A 14 17.14 -23.96 8.09
N HIS A 15 16.35 -23.63 9.10
CA HIS A 15 15.20 -24.43 9.52
C HIS A 15 14.09 -24.31 8.46
N PHE A 16 14.13 -25.18 7.46
CA PHE A 16 13.02 -25.35 6.53
C PHE A 16 11.97 -26.25 7.19
N HIS A 17 10.80 -25.70 7.45
CA HIS A 17 9.64 -26.51 7.84
C HIS A 17 9.09 -27.21 6.58
N LEU A 18 9.41 -28.50 6.44
CA LEU A 18 8.95 -29.34 5.33
C LEU A 18 7.71 -30.11 5.79
N GLU A 19 6.56 -29.80 5.23
CA GLU A 19 5.34 -30.63 5.38
C GLU A 19 5.37 -31.78 4.37
N TYR A 20 4.97 -32.95 4.85
CA TYR A 20 4.97 -34.20 4.14
C TYR A 20 3.56 -34.49 3.60
N GLU A 21 3.40 -34.54 2.28
CA GLU A 21 2.24 -35.12 1.64
C GLU A 21 2.62 -36.49 1.06
N ASP A 22 1.95 -37.53 1.54
CA ASP A 22 2.08 -38.90 1.00
C ASP A 22 1.23 -39.01 -0.27
N ASP A 23 1.82 -38.70 -1.42
CA ASP A 23 1.23 -38.98 -2.73
C ASP A 23 1.94 -40.18 -3.35
N GLU A 24 1.24 -41.32 -3.42
CA GLU A 24 1.75 -42.60 -3.95
C GLU A 24 2.17 -42.58 -5.43
N SER A 25 1.94 -41.46 -6.15
CA SER A 25 2.26 -41.31 -7.58
C SER A 25 3.70 -40.87 -7.88
N ASN A 26 4.54 -40.67 -6.86
CA ASN A 26 5.89 -40.14 -7.02
C ASN A 26 6.91 -41.26 -7.30
N ALA A 27 7.13 -41.59 -8.59
CA ALA A 27 8.13 -42.55 -9.04
C ALA A 27 9.52 -42.16 -8.53
N MET A 28 10.12 -43.05 -7.69
CA MET A 28 11.48 -42.93 -7.20
C MET A 28 12.49 -43.27 -8.31
N ASN A 29 13.34 -42.31 -8.69
CA ASN A 29 14.49 -42.58 -9.53
C ASN A 29 15.65 -43.14 -8.67
N PRO A 30 16.15 -44.35 -8.90
CA PRO A 30 17.32 -44.90 -8.15
C PRO A 30 18.62 -44.21 -8.58
N MET A 31 19.37 -43.70 -7.64
CA MET A 31 20.73 -43.23 -7.87
C MET A 31 21.73 -44.36 -7.77
N PRO A 32 22.91 -44.33 -8.47
CA PRO A 32 23.85 -45.42 -8.59
C PRO A 32 24.49 -45.88 -7.27
N ASN A 33 24.33 -45.16 -6.17
CA ASN A 33 24.92 -45.49 -4.87
C ASN A 33 23.89 -45.88 -3.79
N GLY A 34 22.66 -46.29 -4.18
CA GLY A 34 21.66 -46.74 -3.22
C GLY A 34 21.00 -45.64 -2.35
N PHE A 35 21.39 -44.38 -2.52
CA PHE A 35 20.73 -43.28 -1.84
C PHE A 35 19.43 -42.90 -2.60
N ARG A 36 18.29 -43.10 -1.95
CA ARG A 36 16.99 -42.68 -2.47
C ARG A 36 16.82 -41.18 -2.19
N CYS A 37 16.94 -40.35 -3.24
CA CYS A 37 16.62 -38.93 -3.13
C CYS A 37 15.11 -38.75 -3.31
N ARG A 38 14.41 -38.40 -2.23
CA ARG A 38 13.01 -37.98 -2.32
C ARG A 38 12.97 -36.60 -2.98
N ARG A 39 12.25 -36.50 -4.09
CA ARG A 39 11.95 -35.20 -4.71
C ARG A 39 10.93 -34.48 -3.84
N TYR A 40 11.39 -33.50 -3.06
CA TYR A 40 10.46 -32.61 -2.33
C TYR A 40 9.82 -31.66 -3.33
N LYS A 41 8.50 -31.76 -3.45
CA LYS A 41 7.70 -30.76 -4.15
C LYS A 41 7.64 -29.56 -3.20
N MET A 42 8.39 -28.49 -3.49
CA MET A 42 8.19 -27.22 -2.77
C MET A 42 6.77 -26.76 -3.05
N ALA A 43 5.95 -26.69 -2.02
CA ALA A 43 4.65 -26.03 -2.13
C ALA A 43 4.90 -24.60 -2.60
N LYS A 44 4.27 -24.19 -3.69
CA LYS A 44 4.35 -22.82 -4.17
C LYS A 44 3.64 -21.95 -3.15
N ASP A 45 4.41 -21.14 -2.42
CA ASP A 45 3.82 -20.16 -1.52
C ASP A 45 3.13 -19.07 -2.36
N CYS A 46 1.86 -18.88 -2.11
CA CYS A 46 1.12 -17.76 -2.64
C CYS A 46 1.51 -16.50 -1.87
N SER A 47 1.64 -15.38 -2.54
CA SER A 47 1.98 -14.11 -1.88
C SER A 47 1.34 -12.92 -2.57
N PHE A 48 1.18 -11.84 -1.82
CA PHE A 48 0.83 -10.51 -2.34
C PHE A 48 1.55 -9.43 -1.53
N ASP A 49 1.65 -8.25 -2.11
CA ASP A 49 2.22 -7.08 -1.48
C ASP A 49 1.10 -6.08 -1.14
N VAL A 50 1.13 -5.57 0.07
CA VAL A 50 0.27 -4.46 0.53
C VAL A 50 1.07 -3.18 0.35
N VAL A 51 0.54 -2.26 -0.42
CA VAL A 51 1.16 -0.96 -0.75
C VAL A 51 0.15 0.17 -0.51
N SER A 52 0.65 1.40 -0.48
CA SER A 52 -0.17 2.61 -0.53
C SER A 52 0.43 3.54 -1.58
N GLU A 53 0.00 3.40 -2.81
CA GLU A 53 0.50 4.20 -3.92
C GLU A 53 -0.50 5.29 -4.30
N VAL A 54 0.02 6.47 -4.64
CA VAL A 54 -0.77 7.59 -5.15
C VAL A 54 -0.20 7.99 -6.50
N ASP A 55 -1.04 7.93 -7.53
CA ASP A 55 -0.68 8.42 -8.85
C ASP A 55 -0.68 9.95 -8.85
N MET A 56 0.51 10.53 -8.85
CA MET A 56 0.68 11.99 -8.82
C MET A 56 0.18 12.68 -10.09
N GLN A 57 0.13 11.98 -11.21
CA GLN A 57 -0.43 12.53 -12.45
C GLN A 57 -1.94 12.68 -12.34
N GLU A 58 -2.62 11.71 -11.74
CA GLU A 58 -4.05 11.81 -11.48
C GLU A 58 -4.37 12.85 -10.39
N VAL A 59 -3.49 13.05 -9.42
CA VAL A 59 -3.59 14.17 -8.47
C VAL A 59 -3.48 15.51 -9.18
N ASP A 60 -2.48 15.69 -10.06
CA ASP A 60 -2.33 16.93 -10.85
C ASP A 60 -3.57 17.19 -11.74
N ASN A 61 -4.06 16.15 -12.39
CA ASN A 61 -5.30 16.22 -13.18
C ASN A 61 -6.49 16.66 -12.33
N ALA A 62 -6.64 16.12 -11.10
CA ALA A 62 -7.70 16.48 -10.17
C ALA A 62 -7.58 17.95 -9.72
N VAL A 63 -6.36 18.39 -9.35
CA VAL A 63 -6.08 19.78 -8.96
C VAL A 63 -6.38 20.75 -10.10
N ASN A 64 -5.94 20.43 -11.32
CA ASN A 64 -6.21 21.27 -12.49
C ASN A 64 -7.71 21.36 -12.81
N GLN A 65 -8.46 20.28 -12.63
CA GLN A 65 -9.93 20.30 -12.77
C GLN A 65 -10.60 21.10 -11.65
N ALA A 66 -10.14 20.97 -10.43
CA ALA A 66 -10.62 21.77 -9.30
C ALA A 66 -10.36 23.26 -9.54
N LYS A 67 -9.17 23.63 -10.01
CA LYS A 67 -8.81 25.01 -10.36
C LYS A 67 -9.74 25.60 -11.42
N LYS A 68 -10.04 24.83 -12.48
CA LYS A 68 -10.99 25.27 -13.53
C LYS A 68 -12.40 25.46 -12.97
N GLU A 69 -12.87 24.54 -12.14
CA GLU A 69 -14.21 24.65 -11.53
C GLU A 69 -14.31 25.86 -10.60
N ILE A 70 -13.33 26.08 -9.72
CA ILE A 70 -13.25 27.24 -8.82
C ILE A 70 -13.30 28.55 -9.63
N GLY A 71 -12.57 28.61 -10.74
CA GLY A 71 -12.57 29.81 -11.62
C GLY A 71 -13.91 30.11 -12.33
N THR A 72 -14.77 29.11 -12.49
CA THR A 72 -16.06 29.24 -13.15
C THR A 72 -17.25 29.41 -12.18
N ARG A 73 -17.11 28.97 -10.92
CA ARG A 73 -18.17 29.03 -9.93
C ARG A 73 -18.47 30.47 -9.50
N TYR A 74 -19.76 30.80 -9.40
CA TYR A 74 -20.23 32.14 -9.04
C TYR A 74 -19.80 32.57 -7.62
N ASP A 75 -19.77 31.62 -6.66
CA ASP A 75 -19.40 31.84 -5.25
C ASP A 75 -17.93 32.24 -5.06
N PHE A 76 -17.05 31.95 -6.05
CA PHE A 76 -15.66 32.37 -6.06
C PHE A 76 -15.37 33.60 -6.93
N ARG A 77 -16.39 34.24 -7.49
CA ARG A 77 -16.21 35.39 -8.35
C ARG A 77 -15.69 36.60 -7.56
N GLY A 78 -14.52 37.13 -7.95
CA GLY A 78 -13.83 38.17 -7.21
C GLY A 78 -13.06 37.71 -5.97
N SER A 79 -13.06 36.41 -5.68
CA SER A 79 -12.28 35.79 -4.62
C SER A 79 -10.81 35.61 -5.01
N LYS A 80 -9.92 35.68 -4.00
CA LYS A 80 -8.50 35.32 -4.14
C LYS A 80 -8.26 33.82 -4.00
N ALA A 81 -9.30 33.01 -4.24
CA ALA A 81 -9.23 31.56 -4.13
C ALA A 81 -8.22 30.98 -5.12
N GLU A 82 -7.24 30.26 -4.61
CA GLU A 82 -6.19 29.62 -5.40
C GLU A 82 -5.93 28.20 -4.90
N ILE A 83 -5.65 27.29 -5.84
CA ILE A 83 -5.19 25.93 -5.56
C ILE A 83 -4.00 25.62 -6.46
N SER A 84 -2.91 25.10 -5.89
CA SER A 84 -1.70 24.70 -6.60
C SER A 84 -1.13 23.41 -6.03
N LEU A 85 -0.52 22.63 -6.90
CA LEU A 85 0.26 21.43 -6.52
C LEU A 85 1.74 21.80 -6.54
N GLU A 86 2.41 21.60 -5.41
CA GLU A 86 3.84 21.87 -5.23
C GLU A 86 4.53 20.57 -4.74
N GLY A 87 5.03 19.76 -5.69
CA GLY A 87 5.60 18.46 -5.37
C GLY A 87 4.56 17.52 -4.74
N ASP A 88 4.76 17.12 -3.50
CA ASP A 88 3.86 16.23 -2.74
C ASP A 88 2.86 16.99 -1.85
N THR A 89 2.74 18.29 -2.03
CA THR A 89 1.84 19.13 -1.24
C THR A 89 0.88 19.92 -2.13
N ILE A 90 -0.36 20.03 -1.69
CA ILE A 90 -1.37 20.87 -2.31
C ILE A 90 -1.56 22.10 -1.43
N LYS A 91 -1.29 23.25 -1.98
CA LYS A 91 -1.49 24.55 -1.33
C LYS A 91 -2.81 25.13 -1.75
N ILE A 92 -3.62 25.47 -0.76
CA ILE A 92 -4.93 26.07 -0.96
C ILE A 92 -4.96 27.44 -0.27
N ILE A 93 -5.45 28.46 -0.95
CA ILE A 93 -5.67 29.81 -0.42
C ILE A 93 -7.15 30.15 -0.61
N GLY A 94 -7.78 30.66 0.43
CA GLY A 94 -9.15 31.14 0.40
C GLY A 94 -9.26 32.49 1.09
N ASP A 95 -10.32 33.25 0.81
CA ASP A 95 -10.57 34.54 1.48
C ASP A 95 -10.89 34.32 2.97
N ASP A 96 -11.59 33.23 3.27
CA ASP A 96 -11.98 32.82 4.61
C ASP A 96 -12.01 31.28 4.74
N GLU A 97 -12.21 30.77 5.95
CA GLU A 97 -12.30 29.33 6.21
C GLU A 97 -13.48 28.65 5.50
N TYR A 98 -14.58 29.36 5.30
CA TYR A 98 -15.75 28.82 4.61
C TYR A 98 -15.42 28.55 3.13
N LYS A 99 -14.83 29.53 2.44
CA LYS A 99 -14.37 29.37 1.07
C LYS A 99 -13.27 28.34 0.93
N LEU A 100 -12.35 28.28 1.90
CA LEU A 100 -11.29 27.28 1.94
C LEU A 100 -11.88 25.86 2.01
N ASN A 101 -12.85 25.61 2.90
CA ASN A 101 -13.55 24.34 2.97
C ASN A 101 -14.30 23.99 1.68
N ALA A 102 -14.93 24.99 1.05
CA ALA A 102 -15.60 24.79 -0.24
C ALA A 102 -14.62 24.37 -1.36
N ILE A 103 -13.38 24.92 -1.36
CA ILE A 103 -12.31 24.48 -2.29
C ILE A 103 -11.92 23.03 -2.01
N ILE A 104 -11.76 22.68 -0.74
CA ILE A 104 -11.40 21.31 -0.32
C ILE A 104 -12.47 20.31 -0.77
N ASP A 105 -13.76 20.65 -0.65
CA ASP A 105 -14.85 19.77 -1.07
C ASP A 105 -14.87 19.58 -2.60
N VAL A 106 -14.62 20.63 -3.37
CA VAL A 106 -14.42 20.52 -4.82
C VAL A 106 -13.26 19.62 -5.14
N LEU A 107 -12.11 19.81 -4.49
CA LEU A 107 -10.90 18.99 -4.67
C LEU A 107 -11.18 17.51 -4.37
N LYS A 108 -11.79 17.20 -3.21
CA LYS A 108 -12.19 15.82 -2.83
C LYS A 108 -13.07 15.19 -3.91
N GLY A 109 -14.06 15.92 -4.41
CA GLY A 109 -14.94 15.45 -5.48
C GLY A 109 -14.19 15.12 -6.78
N LYS A 110 -13.15 15.90 -7.13
CA LYS A 110 -12.31 15.60 -8.31
C LYS A 110 -11.38 14.41 -8.07
N MET A 111 -10.80 14.30 -6.88
CA MET A 111 -9.94 13.17 -6.53
C MET A 111 -10.70 11.85 -6.57
N VAL A 112 -11.90 11.78 -6.00
CA VAL A 112 -12.74 10.57 -6.08
C VAL A 112 -13.04 10.18 -7.53
N LYS A 113 -13.36 11.16 -8.39
CA LYS A 113 -13.61 10.90 -9.82
C LYS A 113 -12.38 10.40 -10.57
N ARG A 114 -11.18 10.62 -10.03
CA ARG A 114 -9.91 10.19 -10.58
C ARG A 114 -9.33 8.97 -9.85
N ASN A 115 -10.12 8.31 -9.00
CA ASN A 115 -9.70 7.16 -8.18
C ASN A 115 -8.50 7.46 -7.27
N VAL A 116 -8.30 8.72 -6.90
CA VAL A 116 -7.31 9.11 -5.90
C VAL A 116 -7.92 9.00 -4.50
N ALA A 117 -7.30 8.23 -3.63
CA ALA A 117 -7.81 7.98 -2.29
C ALA A 117 -7.69 9.24 -1.40
N ILE A 118 -8.81 9.70 -0.87
CA ILE A 118 -8.86 10.88 0.02
C ILE A 118 -8.13 10.59 1.35
N LYS A 119 -8.09 9.32 1.81
CA LYS A 119 -7.41 8.91 3.04
C LYS A 119 -5.91 9.24 3.03
N ASN A 120 -5.30 9.33 1.86
CA ASN A 120 -3.88 9.67 1.73
C ASN A 120 -3.59 11.16 1.83
N LEU A 121 -4.62 12.00 2.07
CA LEU A 121 -4.48 13.44 2.25
C LEU A 121 -4.37 13.78 3.74
N ASP A 122 -3.26 14.42 4.09
CA ASP A 122 -3.03 14.94 5.44
C ASP A 122 -3.27 16.45 5.47
N TYR A 123 -4.29 16.87 6.18
CA TYR A 123 -4.70 18.26 6.26
C TYR A 123 -3.89 19.00 7.32
N GLY A 124 -3.02 19.91 6.90
CA GLY A 124 -2.31 20.79 7.81
C GLY A 124 -3.22 21.80 8.50
N LYS A 125 -2.63 22.60 9.38
CA LYS A 125 -3.36 23.68 10.06
C LYS A 125 -3.71 24.81 9.07
N VAL A 126 -4.84 25.46 9.34
CA VAL A 126 -5.22 26.71 8.65
C VAL A 126 -4.37 27.83 9.22
N GLU A 127 -3.67 28.53 8.35
CA GLU A 127 -2.78 29.65 8.71
C GLU A 127 -3.27 30.94 8.03
N PRO A 128 -3.16 32.08 8.71
CA PRO A 128 -3.40 33.36 8.07
C PRO A 128 -2.34 33.63 6.98
N ALA A 129 -2.78 34.17 5.85
CA ALA A 129 -1.92 34.52 4.74
C ALA A 129 -2.00 36.01 4.39
N ALA A 130 -1.16 36.47 3.46
CA ALA A 130 -1.11 37.86 3.06
C ALA A 130 -2.44 38.33 2.46
N GLY A 131 -2.84 39.59 2.72
CA GLY A 131 -4.02 40.18 2.12
C GLY A 131 -5.35 39.71 2.75
N ALA A 132 -5.37 39.42 4.06
CA ALA A 132 -6.52 38.94 4.83
C ALA A 132 -7.12 37.65 4.26
N THR A 133 -6.27 36.76 3.71
CA THR A 133 -6.63 35.42 3.24
C THR A 133 -6.19 34.36 4.24
N VAL A 134 -6.69 33.13 4.09
CA VAL A 134 -6.28 31.97 4.85
C VAL A 134 -5.64 30.94 3.91
N ARG A 135 -4.65 30.23 4.42
CA ARG A 135 -3.92 29.20 3.69
C ARG A 135 -3.97 27.88 4.44
N GLN A 136 -4.11 26.79 3.70
CA GLN A 136 -3.91 25.45 4.23
C GLN A 136 -3.04 24.64 3.27
N ILE A 137 -2.14 23.86 3.84
CA ILE A 137 -1.27 22.94 3.11
C ILE A 137 -1.79 21.53 3.36
N ILE A 138 -2.04 20.77 2.29
CA ILE A 138 -2.44 19.37 2.35
C ILE A 138 -1.27 18.56 1.83
N THR A 139 -0.75 17.65 2.65
CA THR A 139 0.35 16.76 2.28
C THR A 139 -0.20 15.44 1.76
N ILE A 140 0.34 14.93 0.66
CA ILE A 140 -0.03 13.65 0.07
C ILE A 140 0.88 12.58 0.67
N LYS A 141 0.30 11.66 1.45
CA LYS A 141 1.02 10.52 2.03
C LYS A 141 1.20 9.44 0.97
N LYS A 142 2.44 9.05 0.72
CA LYS A 142 2.84 7.96 -0.17
C LYS A 142 3.50 6.85 0.64
N GLY A 143 3.24 5.60 0.24
CA GLY A 143 3.79 4.44 0.93
C GLY A 143 3.13 4.16 2.28
N ILE A 144 3.53 3.06 2.89
CA ILE A 144 3.09 2.66 4.22
C ILE A 144 4.20 3.03 5.21
N THR A 145 3.91 3.92 6.15
CA THR A 145 4.87 4.26 7.20
C THR A 145 5.21 3.03 8.05
N LYS A 146 6.40 3.02 8.67
CA LYS A 146 6.83 1.91 9.54
C LYS A 146 5.86 1.63 10.68
N GLU A 147 5.14 2.64 11.14
CA GLU A 147 4.12 2.53 12.18
C GLU A 147 2.88 1.81 11.67
N ASN A 148 2.32 2.28 10.55
CA ASN A 148 1.18 1.64 9.89
C ASN A 148 1.52 0.20 9.44
N ALA A 149 2.74 -0.04 8.95
CA ALA A 149 3.20 -1.38 8.59
C ALA A 149 3.20 -2.33 9.81
N LYS A 150 3.62 -1.85 10.99
CA LYS A 150 3.56 -2.63 12.24
C LYS A 150 2.12 -2.94 12.65
N GLU A 151 1.20 -1.99 12.47
CA GLU A 151 -0.24 -2.20 12.74
C GLU A 151 -0.83 -3.25 11.81
N VAL A 152 -0.53 -3.17 10.51
CA VAL A 152 -0.91 -4.19 9.52
C VAL A 152 -0.41 -5.57 9.93
N VAL A 153 0.88 -5.70 10.24
CA VAL A 153 1.48 -6.99 10.65
C VAL A 153 0.88 -7.49 11.96
N LYS A 154 0.62 -6.61 12.93
CA LYS A 154 -0.03 -6.96 14.19
C LYS A 154 -1.46 -7.47 13.97
N ALA A 155 -2.23 -6.81 13.10
CA ALA A 155 -3.58 -7.22 12.75
C ALA A 155 -3.59 -8.60 12.09
N ILE A 156 -2.68 -8.86 11.14
CA ILE A 156 -2.52 -10.18 10.50
C ILE A 156 -2.19 -11.26 11.54
N LYS A 157 -1.23 -11.01 12.44
CA LYS A 157 -0.85 -11.97 13.50
C LYS A 157 -2.02 -12.31 14.45
N ASN A 158 -2.89 -11.34 14.72
CA ASN A 158 -4.05 -11.54 15.59
C ASN A 158 -5.11 -12.50 15.00
N MET A 159 -5.14 -12.66 13.68
CA MET A 159 -6.04 -13.60 13.00
C MET A 159 -5.68 -15.06 13.27
N LYS A 160 -4.46 -15.36 13.75
CA LYS A 160 -3.96 -16.72 14.02
C LYS A 160 -4.05 -17.68 12.82
N ILE A 161 -3.95 -17.14 11.60
CA ILE A 161 -3.92 -17.91 10.34
C ILE A 161 -2.47 -18.24 9.99
N LYS A 162 -2.24 -19.26 9.17
CA LYS A 162 -0.91 -19.72 8.74
C LYS A 162 -0.32 -18.85 7.63
N VAL A 163 -0.18 -17.54 7.87
CA VAL A 163 0.42 -16.58 6.95
C VAL A 163 1.63 -15.90 7.58
N GLN A 164 2.60 -15.53 6.75
CA GLN A 164 3.75 -14.75 7.16
C GLN A 164 3.62 -13.33 6.59
N ALA A 165 3.82 -12.32 7.43
CA ALA A 165 3.86 -10.93 7.02
C ALA A 165 5.25 -10.36 7.31
N SER A 166 5.89 -9.79 6.30
CA SER A 166 7.20 -9.15 6.37
C SER A 166 7.14 -7.71 5.87
N ILE A 167 7.74 -6.79 6.62
CA ILE A 167 7.84 -5.39 6.24
C ILE A 167 9.02 -5.24 5.29
N GLN A 168 8.80 -4.65 4.11
CA GLN A 168 9.81 -4.36 3.11
C GLN A 168 9.74 -2.88 2.76
N GLU A 169 10.61 -2.07 3.36
CA GLU A 169 10.65 -0.62 3.20
C GLU A 169 9.29 0.04 3.44
N ASP A 170 8.58 0.45 2.40
CA ASP A 170 7.29 1.12 2.40
C ASP A 170 6.10 0.22 1.99
N GLN A 171 6.33 -1.11 1.96
CA GLN A 171 5.32 -2.12 1.65
C GLN A 171 5.34 -3.28 2.64
N VAL A 172 4.25 -4.05 2.71
CA VAL A 172 4.16 -5.26 3.53
C VAL A 172 3.89 -6.44 2.63
N ARG A 173 4.85 -7.39 2.57
CA ARG A 173 4.66 -8.66 1.86
C ARG A 173 3.98 -9.66 2.77
N VAL A 174 2.90 -10.26 2.26
CA VAL A 174 2.16 -11.34 2.91
C VAL A 174 2.29 -12.61 2.09
N SER A 175 2.72 -13.69 2.71
CA SER A 175 2.84 -15.01 2.07
C SER A 175 2.15 -16.08 2.89
N GLY A 176 1.56 -17.06 2.20
CA GLY A 176 0.83 -18.16 2.80
C GLY A 176 0.68 -19.32 1.82
N LYS A 177 0.39 -20.51 2.34
CA LYS A 177 0.19 -21.71 1.52
C LYS A 177 -1.19 -21.72 0.87
N ASP A 178 -2.21 -21.27 1.60
CA ASP A 178 -3.61 -21.32 1.18
C ASP A 178 -4.07 -19.97 0.63
N LYS A 179 -4.71 -19.99 -0.54
CA LYS A 179 -5.28 -18.78 -1.16
C LYS A 179 -6.43 -18.21 -0.35
N ASP A 180 -7.19 -19.06 0.31
CA ASP A 180 -8.34 -18.66 1.12
C ASP A 180 -7.89 -17.88 2.35
N ASP A 181 -6.79 -18.30 3.00
CA ASP A 181 -6.18 -17.56 4.09
C ASP A 181 -5.71 -16.17 3.65
N LEU A 182 -5.11 -16.06 2.47
CA LEU A 182 -4.70 -14.77 1.90
C LEU A 182 -5.89 -13.86 1.58
N GLN A 183 -7.01 -14.42 1.07
CA GLN A 183 -8.22 -13.65 0.84
C GLN A 183 -8.86 -13.16 2.14
N ALA A 184 -8.87 -14.00 3.19
CA ALA A 184 -9.34 -13.60 4.51
C ALA A 184 -8.52 -12.42 5.08
N VAL A 185 -7.20 -12.45 4.88
CA VAL A 185 -6.32 -11.32 5.25
C VAL A 185 -6.69 -10.06 4.49
N ILE A 186 -6.91 -10.14 3.18
CA ILE A 186 -7.29 -8.97 2.36
C ILE A 186 -8.61 -8.38 2.84
N GLN A 187 -9.62 -9.22 3.13
CA GLN A 187 -10.91 -8.74 3.63
C GLN A 187 -10.78 -8.04 4.98
N MET A 188 -10.00 -8.59 5.89
CA MET A 188 -9.72 -7.98 7.18
C MET A 188 -8.99 -6.65 7.03
N LEU A 189 -7.95 -6.59 6.19
CA LEU A 189 -7.17 -5.36 5.97
C LEU A 189 -8.00 -4.24 5.33
N LYS A 190 -8.98 -4.56 4.48
CA LYS A 190 -9.93 -3.58 3.94
C LYS A 190 -10.85 -2.96 4.99
N GLN A 191 -11.10 -3.67 6.09
CA GLN A 191 -11.93 -3.20 7.20
C GLN A 191 -11.10 -2.47 8.28
N LEU A 192 -9.77 -2.56 8.20
CA LEU A 192 -8.88 -1.94 9.17
C LEU A 192 -8.86 -0.41 8.97
N ASP A 193 -9.09 0.32 10.05
CA ASP A 193 -9.06 1.79 10.03
C ASP A 193 -7.62 2.30 10.14
N ILE A 194 -6.97 2.42 8.99
CA ILE A 194 -5.61 2.99 8.88
C ILE A 194 -5.71 4.32 8.13
N PRO A 195 -4.88 5.33 8.49
CA PRO A 195 -4.90 6.66 7.89
C PRO A 195 -4.29 6.71 6.47
N VAL A 196 -4.25 5.59 5.77
CA VAL A 196 -3.80 5.47 4.36
C VAL A 196 -4.66 4.41 3.65
N GLU A 197 -4.84 4.58 2.35
CA GLU A 197 -5.51 3.57 1.53
C GLU A 197 -4.57 2.41 1.24
N LEU A 198 -5.01 1.19 1.54
CA LEU A 198 -4.25 -0.02 1.27
C LEU A 198 -4.64 -0.59 -0.09
N GLN A 199 -3.63 -0.87 -0.91
CA GLN A 199 -3.76 -1.54 -2.20
C GLN A 199 -3.05 -2.89 -2.15
N PHE A 200 -3.57 -3.85 -2.89
CA PHE A 200 -3.06 -5.23 -2.91
C PHE A 200 -2.56 -5.52 -4.32
N VAL A 201 -1.28 -5.75 -4.45
CA VAL A 201 -0.59 -5.92 -5.74
C VAL A 201 0.32 -7.14 -5.73
N ASN A 202 0.94 -7.46 -6.88
CA ASN A 202 1.95 -8.53 -7.01
C ASN A 202 1.49 -9.91 -6.53
N PHE A 203 0.24 -10.28 -6.84
CA PHE A 203 -0.27 -11.62 -6.54
C PHE A 203 0.58 -12.68 -7.25
N ARG A 204 1.16 -13.60 -6.46
CA ARG A 204 1.91 -14.76 -6.95
C ARG A 204 1.25 -16.03 -6.43
N SER A 205 1.21 -17.06 -7.26
CA SER A 205 0.62 -18.37 -6.96
C SER A 205 1.47 -19.51 -7.52
#